data_b154607dff78f5b8454c7a9d5b927b37
#
_entry.id   b154607dff78f5b8454c7a9d5b927b37
#
_cell.length_a   1.000
_cell.length_b   1.000
_cell.length_c   1.000
_cell.angle_alpha   90.00
_cell.angle_beta   90.00
_cell.angle_gamma   90.00
#
_symmetry.space_group_name_H-M   'P 1'
#
loop_
_entity.id
_entity.type
_entity.pdbx_description
1 polymer ?
#
loop_
_entity_poly.entity_id
_entity_poly.type
_entity_poly.pdbx_seq_one_letter_code
_entity_poly.pdbx_strand_id
1 'polypeptide(L)'
;MIGPKDFDDSMREAAHAAAEASKNAMREMRKRNAYDEDDVTGVLLGELNAALRGRVGGFKWEAKILRHRKGKAAEEQAMGADILLEIKTKGIGRDYKKGVLIQSKKVERGSELSSGELARLQDQCETMLSHSPSSYVFDYSTTGVRCSSANKIRNTASGELYENCEMTAFRFFFDFFRCTIGDRKVNTKLVDSVMARIAKTTKSKGVAPAVLSLTVSEG
;
A
#
# COMPACT_ATOMS: atom_id res chain seq x y z
N MET A 1 -14.34 25.51 10.52
CA MET A 1 -13.23 24.62 10.96
C MET A 1 -13.84 23.37 11.58
N ILE A 2 -13.59 22.20 11.02
CA ILE A 2 -14.04 20.92 11.56
C ILE A 2 -13.21 20.63 12.81
N GLY A 3 -13.85 20.29 13.94
CA GLY A 3 -13.17 19.98 15.20
C GLY A 3 -12.34 18.68 15.12
N PRO A 4 -11.39 18.44 16.05
CA PRO A 4 -10.56 17.25 16.05
C PRO A 4 -11.34 15.92 16.07
N LYS A 5 -12.52 15.90 16.72
CA LYS A 5 -13.39 14.72 16.78
C LYS A 5 -14.00 14.42 15.42
N ASP A 6 -14.44 15.45 14.72
CA ASP A 6 -15.04 15.31 13.39
C ASP A 6 -14.02 14.83 12.35
N PHE A 7 -12.75 15.27 12.48
CA PHE A 7 -11.66 14.80 11.62
C PHE A 7 -11.40 13.29 11.81
N ASP A 8 -11.31 12.83 13.05
CA ASP A 8 -11.05 11.42 13.33
C ASP A 8 -12.20 10.52 12.88
N ASP A 9 -13.45 10.96 13.07
CA ASP A 9 -14.64 10.23 12.60
C ASP A 9 -14.67 10.18 11.06
N SER A 10 -14.35 11.28 10.39
CA SER A 10 -14.24 11.34 8.94
C SER A 10 -13.17 10.40 8.39
N MET A 11 -12.00 10.34 9.05
CA MET A 11 -10.93 9.40 8.65
C MET A 11 -11.31 7.94 8.95
N ARG A 12 -12.13 7.70 9.97
CA ARG A 12 -12.67 6.38 10.28
C ARG A 12 -13.62 5.89 9.20
N GLU A 13 -14.53 6.74 8.72
CA GLU A 13 -15.43 6.40 7.61
C GLU A 13 -14.65 6.10 6.33
N ALA A 14 -13.65 6.92 6.00
CA ALA A 14 -12.77 6.66 4.86
C ALA A 14 -11.99 5.34 5.01
N ALA A 15 -11.52 5.01 6.21
CA ALA A 15 -10.86 3.75 6.49
C ALA A 15 -11.80 2.54 6.36
N HIS A 16 -13.07 2.67 6.73
CA HIS A 16 -14.09 1.66 6.47
C HIS A 16 -14.31 1.46 4.98
N ALA A 17 -14.44 2.54 4.21
CA ALA A 17 -14.58 2.45 2.75
C ALA A 17 -13.38 1.74 2.10
N ALA A 18 -12.14 2.08 2.52
CA ALA A 18 -10.94 1.43 2.04
C ALA A 18 -10.83 -0.05 2.46
N ALA A 19 -11.28 -0.40 3.66
CA ALA A 19 -11.32 -1.79 4.13
C ALA A 19 -12.34 -2.63 3.35
N GLU A 20 -13.51 -2.08 3.04
CA GLU A 20 -14.51 -2.75 2.20
C GLU A 20 -14.00 -2.91 0.76
N ALA A 21 -13.33 -1.91 0.19
CA ALA A 21 -12.66 -2.01 -1.10
C ALA A 21 -11.61 -3.16 -1.10
N SER A 22 -10.84 -3.29 -0.02
CA SER A 22 -9.89 -4.39 0.15
C SER A 22 -10.57 -5.76 0.21
N LYS A 23 -11.72 -5.87 0.88
CA LYS A 23 -12.53 -7.11 0.89
C LYS A 23 -13.10 -7.45 -0.49
N ASN A 24 -13.52 -6.44 -1.26
CA ASN A 24 -14.00 -6.64 -2.62
C ASN A 24 -12.89 -7.21 -3.51
N ALA A 25 -11.68 -6.66 -3.45
CA ALA A 25 -10.53 -7.19 -4.18
C ALA A 25 -10.25 -8.65 -3.81
N MET A 26 -10.28 -9.02 -2.52
CA MET A 26 -10.10 -10.41 -2.08
C MET A 26 -11.27 -11.32 -2.53
N ARG A 27 -12.46 -10.77 -2.70
CA ARG A 27 -13.61 -11.51 -3.25
C ARG A 27 -13.41 -11.85 -4.73
N GLU A 28 -12.85 -10.91 -5.52
CA GLU A 28 -12.50 -11.17 -6.92
C GLU A 28 -11.37 -12.21 -7.04
N MET A 29 -10.38 -12.15 -6.17
CA MET A 29 -9.35 -13.20 -6.06
C MET A 29 -9.97 -14.57 -5.77
N ARG A 30 -10.92 -14.66 -4.82
CA ARG A 30 -11.63 -15.91 -4.48
C ARG A 30 -12.42 -16.47 -5.67
N LYS A 31 -13.02 -15.62 -6.47
CA LYS A 31 -13.73 -16.02 -7.70
C LYS A 31 -12.81 -16.41 -8.85
N ARG A 32 -11.49 -16.34 -8.65
CA ARG A 32 -10.46 -16.56 -9.67
C ARG A 32 -10.51 -15.57 -10.84
N ASN A 33 -10.99 -14.35 -10.61
CA ASN A 33 -10.92 -13.25 -11.56
C ASN A 33 -9.59 -12.47 -11.48
N ALA A 34 -8.80 -12.74 -10.43
CA ALA A 34 -7.42 -12.27 -10.24
C ALA A 34 -6.57 -13.48 -9.78
N TYR A 35 -5.59 -13.86 -10.59
CA TYR A 35 -4.88 -15.12 -10.40
C TYR A 35 -3.56 -14.94 -9.66
N ASP A 36 -2.79 -13.96 -10.04
CA ASP A 36 -1.47 -13.69 -9.45
C ASP A 36 -1.49 -12.45 -8.53
N GLU A 37 -0.37 -12.19 -7.91
CA GLU A 37 -0.17 -11.08 -6.97
C GLU A 37 -0.36 -9.72 -7.63
N ASP A 38 0.07 -9.58 -8.89
CA ASP A 38 -0.04 -8.32 -9.65
C ASP A 38 -1.49 -8.05 -10.05
N ASP A 39 -2.24 -9.08 -10.45
CA ASP A 39 -3.67 -8.98 -10.76
C ASP A 39 -4.46 -8.51 -9.53
N VAL A 40 -4.21 -9.15 -8.36
CA VAL A 40 -4.86 -8.79 -7.09
C VAL A 40 -4.53 -7.35 -6.70
N THR A 41 -3.27 -6.94 -6.85
CA THR A 41 -2.83 -5.56 -6.61
C THR A 41 -3.56 -4.58 -7.54
N GLY A 42 -3.69 -4.90 -8.82
CA GLY A 42 -4.43 -4.09 -9.79
C GLY A 42 -5.89 -3.92 -9.41
N VAL A 43 -6.57 -5.00 -9.03
CA VAL A 43 -7.96 -4.97 -8.55
C VAL A 43 -8.08 -4.15 -7.26
N LEU A 44 -7.19 -4.35 -6.28
CA LEU A 44 -7.18 -3.58 -5.04
C LEU A 44 -7.06 -2.06 -5.29
N LEU A 45 -6.16 -1.66 -6.15
CA LEU A 45 -5.99 -0.24 -6.50
C LEU A 45 -7.22 0.33 -7.21
N GLY A 46 -7.87 -0.45 -8.09
CA GLY A 46 -9.12 -0.10 -8.74
C GLY A 46 -10.26 0.11 -7.74
N GLU A 47 -10.44 -0.83 -6.82
CA GLU A 47 -11.46 -0.76 -5.76
C GLU A 47 -11.22 0.42 -4.81
N LEU A 48 -9.97 0.64 -4.37
CA LEU A 48 -9.61 1.80 -3.54
C LEU A 48 -9.85 3.13 -4.27
N ASN A 49 -9.49 3.20 -5.56
CA ASN A 49 -9.73 4.38 -6.39
C ASN A 49 -11.22 4.68 -6.55
N ALA A 50 -12.06 3.66 -6.64
CA ALA A 50 -13.52 3.82 -6.72
C ALA A 50 -14.11 4.24 -5.36
N ALA A 51 -13.72 3.58 -4.27
CA ALA A 51 -14.26 3.81 -2.94
C ALA A 51 -13.86 5.17 -2.33
N LEU A 52 -12.68 5.68 -2.68
CA LEU A 52 -12.13 6.95 -2.18
C LEU A 52 -12.27 8.07 -3.23
N ARG A 53 -13.43 8.16 -3.88
CA ARG A 53 -13.76 9.19 -4.84
C ARG A 53 -15.11 9.82 -4.50
N GLY A 54 -15.18 11.16 -4.48
CA GLY A 54 -16.39 11.89 -4.13
C GLY A 54 -16.42 12.29 -2.65
N ARG A 55 -17.58 12.24 -1.98
CA ARG A 55 -17.71 12.57 -0.56
C ARG A 55 -17.63 11.31 0.30
N VAL A 56 -16.64 11.27 1.17
CA VAL A 56 -16.45 10.20 2.17
C VAL A 56 -16.10 10.85 3.50
N GLY A 57 -16.81 10.50 4.55
CA GLY A 57 -16.60 11.06 5.89
C GLY A 57 -16.73 12.59 5.96
N GLY A 58 -17.61 13.18 5.13
CA GLY A 58 -17.82 14.63 5.08
C GLY A 58 -16.80 15.40 4.25
N PHE A 59 -15.65 14.82 3.91
CA PHE A 59 -14.65 15.42 3.04
C PHE A 59 -14.81 15.01 1.58
N LYS A 60 -14.27 15.86 0.68
CA LYS A 60 -14.13 15.52 -0.74
C LYS A 60 -12.82 14.77 -0.95
N TRP A 61 -12.92 13.59 -1.54
CA TRP A 61 -11.80 12.74 -1.90
C TRP A 61 -11.63 12.66 -3.41
N GLU A 62 -10.39 12.74 -3.84
CA GLU A 62 -9.97 12.45 -5.21
C GLU A 62 -8.90 11.35 -5.14
N ALA A 63 -9.18 10.24 -5.80
CA ALA A 63 -8.23 9.14 -5.94
C ALA A 63 -7.80 9.03 -7.41
N LYS A 64 -6.49 8.87 -7.64
CA LYS A 64 -5.90 8.73 -8.98
C LYS A 64 -4.84 7.65 -8.98
N ILE A 65 -4.96 6.69 -9.89
CA ILE A 65 -3.88 5.77 -10.19
C ILE A 65 -2.95 6.49 -11.18
N LEU A 66 -1.81 6.98 -10.68
CA LEU A 66 -0.85 7.74 -11.46
C LEU A 66 0.07 6.85 -12.28
N ARG A 67 0.29 5.60 -11.83
CA ARG A 67 1.14 4.62 -12.50
C ARG A 67 0.59 3.23 -12.23
N HIS A 68 0.44 2.43 -13.27
CA HIS A 68 0.27 0.99 -13.15
C HIS A 68 1.65 0.34 -13.16
N ARG A 69 1.81 -0.73 -12.40
CA ARG A 69 3.04 -1.54 -12.47
C ARG A 69 3.18 -2.08 -13.91
N LYS A 70 4.35 -1.89 -14.51
CA LYS A 70 4.67 -2.39 -15.85
C LYS A 70 6.03 -3.07 -15.79
N GLY A 71 6.11 -4.28 -16.29
CA GLY A 71 7.35 -5.06 -16.39
C GLY A 71 7.08 -6.53 -16.20
N LYS A 72 8.03 -7.37 -16.63
CA LYS A 72 7.97 -8.81 -16.33
C LYS A 72 8.41 -9.05 -14.89
N ALA A 73 7.85 -10.05 -14.22
CA ALA A 73 8.14 -10.41 -12.83
C ALA A 73 9.63 -10.66 -12.50
N ALA A 74 10.48 -10.80 -13.52
CA ALA A 74 11.92 -11.02 -13.40
C ALA A 74 12.77 -9.73 -13.40
N GLU A 75 12.16 -8.53 -13.63
CA GLU A 75 12.89 -7.27 -13.53
C GLU A 75 12.97 -6.85 -12.07
N GLU A 76 14.18 -6.52 -11.59
CA GLU A 76 14.41 -6.11 -10.21
C GLU A 76 13.46 -4.99 -9.79
N GLN A 77 12.74 -5.23 -8.71
CA GLN A 77 11.92 -4.20 -8.07
C GLN A 77 12.84 -3.13 -7.48
N ALA A 78 12.95 -2.02 -8.18
CA ALA A 78 13.87 -0.94 -7.85
C ALA A 78 13.76 -0.40 -6.42
N MET A 79 12.59 -0.55 -5.81
CA MET A 79 12.28 -0.05 -4.48
C MET A 79 11.85 -1.15 -3.50
N GLY A 80 11.82 -2.41 -3.92
CA GLY A 80 11.30 -3.51 -3.11
C GLY A 80 9.78 -3.43 -2.87
N ALA A 81 9.08 -2.49 -3.52
CA ALA A 81 7.66 -2.22 -3.30
C ALA A 81 6.84 -2.45 -4.57
N ASP A 82 5.64 -2.99 -4.42
CA ASP A 82 4.64 -3.10 -5.49
C ASP A 82 3.77 -1.85 -5.59
N ILE A 83 3.52 -1.19 -4.46
CA ILE A 83 2.63 -0.04 -4.35
C ILE A 83 3.32 1.10 -3.62
N LEU A 84 3.18 2.32 -4.15
CA LEU A 84 3.30 3.56 -3.40
C LEU A 84 1.89 4.12 -3.19
N LEU A 85 1.49 4.24 -1.94
CA LEU A 85 0.25 4.92 -1.56
C LEU A 85 0.61 6.29 -0.98
N GLU A 86 0.13 7.38 -1.60
CA GLU A 86 0.33 8.73 -1.09
C GLU A 86 -1.00 9.44 -0.81
N ILE A 87 -0.99 10.31 0.21
CA ILE A 87 -2.12 11.16 0.56
C ILE A 87 -1.67 12.61 0.70
N LYS A 88 -2.50 13.52 0.21
CA LYS A 88 -2.37 14.96 0.39
C LYS A 88 -3.67 15.51 0.94
N THR A 89 -3.60 16.28 2.02
CA THR A 89 -4.73 17.03 2.57
C THR A 89 -4.62 18.50 2.24
N LYS A 90 -5.76 19.17 2.04
CA LYS A 90 -5.84 20.60 1.74
C LYS A 90 -7.04 21.23 2.45
N GLY A 91 -6.78 22.27 3.26
CA GLY A 91 -7.85 23.10 3.85
C GLY A 91 -8.71 22.42 4.90
N ILE A 92 -8.30 21.24 5.41
CA ILE A 92 -9.06 20.46 6.43
C ILE A 92 -8.48 20.60 7.84
N GLY A 93 -7.84 21.73 8.12
CA GLY A 93 -7.22 22.03 9.41
C GLY A 93 -5.86 21.37 9.66
N ARG A 94 -5.47 20.41 8.82
CA ARG A 94 -4.18 19.70 8.89
C ARG A 94 -3.67 19.45 7.47
N ASP A 95 -2.89 20.38 6.94
CA ASP A 95 -2.29 20.22 5.62
C ASP A 95 -1.01 19.38 5.69
N TYR A 96 -1.02 18.25 5.04
CA TYR A 96 0.15 17.39 4.93
C TYR A 96 0.18 16.62 3.59
N LYS A 97 1.37 16.20 3.23
CA LYS A 97 1.59 15.22 2.16
C LYS A 97 2.53 14.15 2.70
N LYS A 98 2.18 12.89 2.51
CA LYS A 98 2.98 11.73 2.93
C LYS A 98 2.62 10.51 2.12
N GLY A 99 3.45 9.48 2.21
CA GLY A 99 3.17 8.19 1.61
C GLY A 99 3.74 7.04 2.39
N VAL A 100 3.47 5.85 1.91
CA VAL A 100 4.01 4.57 2.38
C VAL A 100 4.41 3.72 1.18
N LEU A 101 5.41 2.86 1.38
CA LEU A 101 5.79 1.82 0.43
C LEU A 101 5.15 0.51 0.90
N ILE A 102 4.61 -0.27 -0.04
CA ILE A 102 3.93 -1.53 0.28
C ILE A 102 4.43 -2.61 -0.68
N GLN A 103 4.90 -3.72 -0.11
CA GLN A 103 5.12 -4.98 -0.80
C GLN A 103 3.93 -5.88 -0.55
N SER A 104 3.40 -6.50 -1.58
CA SER A 104 2.29 -7.44 -1.47
C SER A 104 2.76 -8.89 -1.59
N LYS A 105 2.08 -9.77 -0.91
CA LYS A 105 2.22 -11.22 -1.03
C LYS A 105 0.85 -11.88 -0.99
N LYS A 106 0.73 -12.97 -1.73
CA LYS A 106 -0.48 -13.78 -1.73
C LYS A 106 -0.19 -15.09 -1.01
N VAL A 107 -0.57 -15.16 0.29
CA VAL A 107 -0.39 -16.36 1.12
C VAL A 107 -1.72 -16.69 1.81
N GLU A 108 -2.23 -17.87 1.57
CA GLU A 108 -3.46 -18.31 2.24
C GLU A 108 -3.20 -18.58 3.72
N ARG A 109 -4.23 -18.37 4.55
CA ARG A 109 -4.17 -18.68 5.97
C ARG A 109 -3.82 -20.16 6.21
N GLY A 110 -2.86 -20.41 7.08
CA GLY A 110 -2.34 -21.74 7.36
C GLY A 110 -1.35 -22.29 6.33
N SER A 111 -0.95 -21.45 5.37
CA SER A 111 0.16 -21.73 4.45
C SER A 111 1.38 -20.89 4.84
N GLU A 112 2.56 -21.38 4.47
CA GLU A 112 3.82 -20.73 4.72
C GLU A 112 4.54 -20.39 3.42
N LEU A 113 5.27 -19.27 3.41
CA LEU A 113 6.28 -19.03 2.39
C LEU A 113 7.40 -20.05 2.52
N SER A 114 7.88 -20.57 1.40
CA SER A 114 9.13 -21.32 1.40
C SER A 114 10.29 -20.46 1.93
N SER A 115 11.36 -21.09 2.39
CA SER A 115 12.54 -20.36 2.87
C SER A 115 13.12 -19.40 1.84
N GLY A 116 13.09 -19.76 0.56
CA GLY A 116 13.54 -18.89 -0.54
C GLY A 116 12.61 -17.70 -0.78
N GLU A 117 11.29 -17.90 -0.70
CA GLU A 117 10.31 -16.81 -0.83
C GLU A 117 10.36 -15.87 0.36
N LEU A 118 10.53 -16.40 1.58
CA LEU A 118 10.71 -15.59 2.78
C LEU A 118 11.97 -14.74 2.68
N ALA A 119 13.11 -15.33 2.31
CA ALA A 119 14.36 -14.59 2.13
C ALA A 119 14.21 -13.46 1.09
N ARG A 120 13.58 -13.75 -0.06
CA ARG A 120 13.30 -12.72 -1.07
C ARG A 120 12.40 -11.61 -0.55
N LEU A 121 11.36 -11.92 0.23
CA LEU A 121 10.51 -10.92 0.86
C LEU A 121 11.29 -10.07 1.87
N GLN A 122 12.19 -10.68 2.62
CA GLN A 122 13.06 -9.97 3.58
C GLN A 122 14.00 -9.01 2.86
N ASP A 123 14.60 -9.40 1.74
CA ASP A 123 15.43 -8.52 0.88
C ASP A 123 14.62 -7.34 0.32
N GLN A 124 13.37 -7.59 -0.11
CA GLN A 124 12.45 -6.55 -0.53
C GLN A 124 12.11 -5.58 0.61
N CYS A 125 11.88 -6.08 1.81
CA CYS A 125 11.67 -5.27 3.01
C CYS A 125 12.90 -4.41 3.33
N GLU A 126 14.11 -4.98 3.26
CA GLU A 126 15.37 -4.24 3.46
C GLU A 126 15.50 -3.09 2.45
N THR A 127 15.21 -3.37 1.18
CA THR A 127 15.23 -2.37 0.11
C THR A 127 14.23 -1.25 0.38
N MET A 128 12.97 -1.55 0.75
CA MET A 128 11.98 -0.53 1.11
C MET A 128 12.43 0.31 2.31
N LEU A 129 12.97 -0.34 3.35
CA LEU A 129 13.42 0.31 4.58
C LEU A 129 14.61 1.23 4.34
N SER A 130 15.45 0.96 3.34
CA SER A 130 16.52 1.88 2.93
C SER A 130 16.00 3.21 2.41
N HIS A 131 14.75 3.25 1.92
CA HIS A 131 14.08 4.46 1.45
C HIS A 131 13.23 5.11 2.53
N SER A 132 12.53 4.33 3.34
CA SER A 132 11.66 4.85 4.41
C SER A 132 11.31 3.80 5.46
N PRO A 133 11.28 4.18 6.76
CA PRO A 133 10.74 3.32 7.81
C PRO A 133 9.22 3.09 7.68
N SER A 134 8.51 3.94 6.92
CA SER A 134 7.08 3.80 6.62
C SER A 134 6.85 2.83 5.45
N SER A 135 7.34 1.61 5.61
CA SER A 135 7.26 0.51 4.66
C SER A 135 6.50 -0.65 5.26
N TYR A 136 5.63 -1.28 4.48
CA TYR A 136 4.68 -2.28 4.93
C TYR A 136 4.64 -3.48 3.99
N VAL A 137 4.17 -4.61 4.53
CA VAL A 137 3.82 -5.81 3.75
C VAL A 137 2.31 -6.02 3.87
N PHE A 138 1.67 -6.24 2.74
CA PHE A 138 0.27 -6.69 2.65
C PHE A 138 0.24 -8.17 2.32
N ASP A 139 -0.48 -8.92 3.13
CA ASP A 139 -0.82 -10.31 2.88
C ASP A 139 -2.23 -10.39 2.27
N TYR A 140 -2.31 -10.93 1.06
CA TYR A 140 -3.55 -11.18 0.34
C TYR A 140 -4.01 -12.61 0.57
N SER A 141 -5.09 -12.78 1.31
CA SER A 141 -5.69 -14.09 1.52
C SER A 141 -7.18 -14.06 1.22
N THR A 142 -7.80 -15.22 1.03
CA THR A 142 -9.25 -15.33 0.82
C THR A 142 -10.07 -14.85 2.01
N THR A 143 -9.44 -14.69 3.18
CA THR A 143 -10.08 -14.16 4.39
C THR A 143 -9.99 -12.62 4.50
N GLY A 144 -9.16 -11.96 3.69
CA GLY A 144 -8.99 -10.51 3.67
C GLY A 144 -7.54 -10.08 3.53
N VAL A 145 -7.33 -8.75 3.51
CA VAL A 145 -5.99 -8.16 3.52
C VAL A 145 -5.55 -7.95 4.96
N ARG A 146 -4.37 -8.45 5.31
CA ARG A 146 -3.67 -8.17 6.56
C ARG A 146 -2.35 -7.44 6.29
N CYS A 147 -1.86 -6.72 7.27
CA CYS A 147 -0.70 -5.86 7.10
C CYS A 147 0.29 -6.01 8.25
N SER A 148 1.56 -5.81 7.95
CA SER A 148 2.62 -5.66 8.95
C SER A 148 3.64 -4.63 8.51
N SER A 149 4.41 -4.08 9.45
CA SER A 149 5.56 -3.24 9.07
C SER A 149 6.64 -4.10 8.40
N ALA A 150 7.30 -3.54 7.40
CA ALA A 150 8.41 -4.20 6.73
C ALA A 150 9.55 -4.56 7.72
N ASN A 151 9.75 -3.72 8.75
CA ASN A 151 10.74 -4.01 9.78
C ASN A 151 10.43 -5.27 10.59
N LYS A 152 9.15 -5.55 10.89
CA LYS A 152 8.76 -6.80 11.56
C LYS A 152 8.99 -7.99 10.65
N ILE A 153 8.56 -7.92 9.39
CA ILE A 153 8.69 -9.02 8.42
C ILE A 153 10.15 -9.33 8.12
N ARG A 154 11.01 -8.30 7.98
CA ARG A 154 12.45 -8.50 7.79
C ARG A 154 13.09 -9.34 8.90
N ASN A 155 12.59 -9.23 10.12
CA ASN A 155 13.16 -9.88 11.30
C ASN A 155 12.42 -11.17 11.72
N THR A 156 11.40 -11.62 10.98
CA THR A 156 10.69 -12.87 11.31
C THR A 156 11.48 -14.09 10.85
N ALA A 157 11.40 -15.17 11.62
CA ALA A 157 11.91 -16.48 11.24
C ALA A 157 10.83 -17.39 10.62
N SER A 158 9.55 -17.00 10.75
CA SER A 158 8.41 -17.81 10.28
C SER A 158 7.91 -17.32 8.93
N GLY A 159 7.66 -18.27 8.01
CA GLY A 159 6.99 -18.04 6.73
C GLY A 159 5.46 -17.90 6.83
N GLU A 160 4.86 -18.07 8.01
CA GLU A 160 3.42 -17.89 8.25
C GLU A 160 3.05 -16.39 8.20
N LEU A 161 2.92 -15.89 6.99
CA LEU A 161 2.74 -14.44 6.77
C LEU A 161 1.43 -13.95 7.37
N TYR A 162 0.36 -14.74 7.32
CA TYR A 162 -0.93 -14.38 7.90
C TYR A 162 -0.81 -14.07 9.41
N GLU A 163 -0.07 -14.85 10.17
CA GLU A 163 0.12 -14.66 11.61
C GLU A 163 1.10 -13.49 11.91
N ASN A 164 2.07 -13.27 11.02
CA ASN A 164 3.00 -12.16 11.14
C ASN A 164 2.37 -10.81 10.80
N CYS A 165 1.30 -10.79 9.99
CA CYS A 165 0.56 -9.58 9.61
C CYS A 165 -0.60 -9.34 10.58
N GLU A 166 -0.33 -8.72 11.74
CA GLU A 166 -1.32 -8.55 12.83
C GLU A 166 -2.34 -7.44 12.58
N MET A 167 -2.04 -6.49 11.68
CA MET A 167 -2.87 -5.33 11.42
C MET A 167 -3.92 -5.65 10.35
N THR A 168 -5.18 -5.31 10.62
CA THR A 168 -6.24 -5.38 9.60
C THR A 168 -6.11 -4.24 8.59
N ALA A 169 -6.67 -4.40 7.37
CA ALA A 169 -6.75 -3.32 6.40
C ALA A 169 -7.39 -2.05 6.99
N PHE A 170 -8.49 -2.18 7.75
CA PHE A 170 -9.12 -1.05 8.42
C PHE A 170 -8.13 -0.29 9.31
N ARG A 171 -7.41 -1.00 10.17
CA ARG A 171 -6.44 -0.38 11.09
C ARG A 171 -5.32 0.34 10.34
N PHE A 172 -4.78 -0.30 9.30
CA PHE A 172 -3.76 0.30 8.46
C PHE A 172 -4.25 1.61 7.81
N PHE A 173 -5.40 1.60 7.14
CA PHE A 173 -5.94 2.78 6.49
C PHE A 173 -6.31 3.87 7.48
N PHE A 174 -6.86 3.51 8.64
CA PHE A 174 -7.20 4.48 9.67
C PHE A 174 -5.96 5.19 10.21
N ASP A 175 -4.90 4.45 10.54
CA ASP A 175 -3.64 5.03 10.99
C ASP A 175 -2.97 5.86 9.89
N PHE A 176 -3.07 5.43 8.63
CA PHE A 176 -2.56 6.17 7.49
C PHE A 176 -3.32 7.49 7.29
N PHE A 177 -4.64 7.48 7.28
CA PHE A 177 -5.45 8.68 7.06
C PHE A 177 -5.35 9.66 8.23
N ARG A 178 -5.24 9.19 9.46
CA ARG A 178 -5.03 10.04 10.65
C ARG A 178 -3.61 10.63 10.77
N CYS A 179 -2.72 10.30 9.86
CA CYS A 179 -1.32 10.72 9.93
C CYS A 179 -0.51 10.10 11.08
N THR A 180 -0.93 8.95 11.62
CA THR A 180 -0.17 8.21 12.65
C THR A 180 0.99 7.45 12.00
N ILE A 181 0.80 6.96 10.76
CA ILE A 181 1.83 6.33 9.94
C ILE A 181 2.00 7.07 8.62
N GLY A 182 3.15 6.89 7.97
CA GLY A 182 3.50 7.50 6.69
C GLY A 182 4.68 8.46 6.82
N ASP A 183 5.42 8.63 5.73
CA ASP A 183 6.61 9.46 5.64
C ASP A 183 6.42 10.56 4.60
N ARG A 184 6.74 11.81 4.95
CA ARG A 184 6.66 12.96 4.05
C ARG A 184 7.62 12.88 2.85
N LYS A 185 8.70 12.10 2.98
CA LYS A 185 9.66 11.87 1.90
C LYS A 185 9.15 10.88 0.88
N VAL A 186 8.21 10.00 1.26
CA VAL A 186 7.61 9.00 0.36
C VAL A 186 6.52 9.64 -0.49
N ASN A 187 6.81 9.80 -1.77
CA ASN A 187 5.90 10.39 -2.75
C ASN A 187 6.38 10.04 -4.17
N THR A 188 5.61 10.43 -5.17
CA THR A 188 5.92 10.18 -6.59
C THR A 188 7.32 10.66 -7.00
N LYS A 189 7.79 11.80 -6.45
CA LYS A 189 9.14 12.34 -6.77
C LYS A 189 10.26 11.41 -6.28
N LEU A 190 10.06 10.72 -5.14
CA LEU A 190 11.01 9.71 -4.67
C LEU A 190 11.13 8.57 -5.69
N VAL A 191 10.00 8.04 -6.16
CA VAL A 191 9.98 6.98 -7.17
C VAL A 191 10.73 7.42 -8.44
N ASP A 192 10.40 8.61 -8.96
CA ASP A 192 11.03 9.13 -10.17
C ASP A 192 12.55 9.31 -10.01
N SER A 193 13.00 9.77 -8.83
CA SER A 193 14.42 9.93 -8.50
C SER A 193 15.15 8.58 -8.44
N VAL A 194 14.56 7.58 -7.79
CA VAL A 194 15.15 6.23 -7.71
C VAL A 194 15.22 5.60 -9.09
N MET A 195 14.14 5.69 -9.87
CA MET A 195 14.10 5.15 -11.24
C MET A 195 15.13 5.81 -12.15
N ALA A 196 15.28 7.14 -12.07
CA ALA A 196 16.28 7.87 -12.85
C ALA A 196 17.73 7.47 -12.47
N ARG A 197 17.98 7.18 -11.19
CA ARG A 197 19.29 6.69 -10.72
C ARG A 197 19.59 5.30 -11.28
N ILE A 198 18.65 4.37 -11.21
CA ILE A 198 18.81 3.01 -11.73
C ILE A 198 19.05 3.01 -13.24
N ALA A 199 18.27 3.78 -13.98
CA ALA A 199 18.46 3.91 -15.43
C ALA A 199 19.88 4.41 -15.84
N LYS A 200 20.53 5.17 -14.95
CA LYS A 200 21.90 5.65 -15.17
C LYS A 200 22.98 4.63 -14.80
N THR A 201 22.72 3.78 -13.81
CA THR A 201 23.73 2.86 -13.24
C THR A 201 23.66 1.45 -13.83
N THR A 202 22.46 1.00 -14.14
CA THR A 202 22.25 -0.35 -14.65
C THR A 202 21.61 -0.25 -16.01
N LYS A 203 22.10 -0.54 -17.12
CA LYS A 203 21.41 -0.51 -18.43
C LYS A 203 20.04 -1.23 -18.44
N SER A 204 19.52 -1.62 -17.28
CA SER A 204 18.24 -2.26 -17.01
C SER A 204 17.19 -1.20 -16.64
N LYS A 205 15.96 -1.39 -17.13
CA LYS A 205 14.80 -0.61 -16.71
C LYS A 205 14.21 -1.29 -15.47
N GLY A 206 14.56 -0.80 -14.27
CA GLY A 206 13.93 -1.28 -13.04
C GLY A 206 12.40 -1.13 -13.08
N VAL A 207 11.68 -2.02 -12.38
CA VAL A 207 10.22 -1.94 -12.25
C VAL A 207 9.85 -0.92 -11.17
N ALA A 208 9.07 0.09 -11.54
CA ALA A 208 8.52 1.05 -10.60
C ALA A 208 7.25 0.51 -9.94
N PRO A 209 6.99 0.83 -8.66
CA PRO A 209 5.74 0.48 -8.00
C PRO A 209 4.54 1.15 -8.71
N ALA A 210 3.36 0.54 -8.59
CA ALA A 210 2.11 1.22 -8.90
C ALA A 210 1.91 2.39 -7.92
N VAL A 211 1.29 3.47 -8.36
CA VAL A 211 1.09 4.67 -7.52
C VAL A 211 -0.39 5.00 -7.42
N LEU A 212 -0.94 4.95 -6.20
CA LEU A 212 -2.25 5.48 -5.87
C LEU A 212 -2.07 6.79 -5.09
N SER A 213 -2.52 7.90 -5.68
CA SER A 213 -2.49 9.22 -5.07
C SER A 213 -3.88 9.65 -4.62
N LEU A 214 -4.01 10.02 -3.36
CA LEU A 214 -5.22 10.49 -2.72
C LEU A 214 -5.11 11.99 -2.41
N THR A 215 -6.15 12.76 -2.70
CA THR A 215 -6.28 14.15 -2.25
C THR A 215 -7.56 14.29 -1.45
N VAL A 216 -7.48 14.92 -0.29
CA VAL A 216 -8.60 15.17 0.63
C VAL A 216 -8.73 16.68 0.83
N SER A 217 -9.92 17.21 0.65
CA SER A 217 -10.21 18.65 0.80
C SER A 217 -11.57 18.87 1.44
N GLU A 218 -11.79 20.11 1.94
CA GLU A 218 -13.14 20.60 2.22
C GLU A 218 -13.94 20.59 0.91
N GLY A 219 -15.19 20.11 0.98
CA GLY A 219 -16.06 19.98 -0.19
C GLY A 219 -16.84 21.24 -0.48
#